data_5a3a888d4650ac9446ee1aa9d4b4b4d6
#
_entry.id   5a3a888d4650ac9446ee1aa9d4b4b4d6
#
_cell.length_a   1.000
_cell.length_b   1.000
_cell.length_c   1.000
_cell.angle_alpha   90.00
_cell.angle_beta   90.00
_cell.angle_gamma   90.00
#
_symmetry.space_group_name_H-M   'P 1'
#
loop_
_entity.id
_entity.type
_entity.pdbx_description
1 polymer ?
#
loop_
_entity_poly.entity_id
_entity_poly.type
_entity_poly.pdbx_seq_one_letter_code
_entity_poly.pdbx_strand_id
1 'polypeptide(L)'
;MKSSFRYFLWGLVGAVIFLAVILLVLHFQPTSVAAQVESRARREEDVNQMRFHLASATEAEKSAVLATTDKDSQVFADQARAETATVESLRADFEALAQTGKERDLLAEFSKAFTEFQQIDAQLLDLAVKNTNLKATALTFGPAAAAIDDMDAALMRLIAQGESSASPNARQVMLLAAGAQAGARRIQVLLPPHIAEESDSKMDELEARMAAEDQQVRKDLKELANLLPSNTDVGAAAARYATFSELRKEILALSRANTNVRSLTISLNEKRTVTALCQDTLSALEKTIEDESIPGENVINPR
;
A
#
# COMPACT_ATOMS: atom_id res chain seq x y z
N MET A 1 60.92 47.69 42.24
CA MET A 1 60.43 46.62 41.41
C MET A 1 59.20 45.85 41.95
N LYS A 2 58.76 45.89 43.18
CA LYS A 2 57.58 45.15 43.72
C LYS A 2 56.27 45.88 43.54
N SER A 3 56.19 47.16 43.24
CA SER A 3 54.98 47.94 43.11
C SER A 3 54.34 47.78 41.71
N SER A 4 55.10 47.84 40.64
CA SER A 4 54.64 47.74 39.27
C SER A 4 54.00 46.36 38.90
N PHE A 5 54.51 45.27 39.52
CA PHE A 5 53.98 43.94 39.33
C PHE A 5 52.61 43.76 39.97
N ARG A 6 52.32 44.43 41.08
CA ARG A 6 50.97 44.41 41.71
C ARG A 6 49.92 45.12 40.84
N TYR A 7 50.27 46.27 40.26
CA TYR A 7 49.32 46.97 39.34
C TYR A 7 49.08 46.21 38.05
N PHE A 8 50.09 45.52 37.53
CA PHE A 8 49.95 44.64 36.39
C PHE A 8 49.00 43.45 36.70
N LEU A 9 49.14 42.84 37.89
CA LEU A 9 48.27 41.72 38.30
C LEU A 9 46.84 42.17 38.50
N TRP A 10 46.58 43.35 39.10
CA TRP A 10 45.23 43.90 39.23
C TRP A 10 44.62 44.31 37.92
N GLY A 11 45.33 44.74 36.92
CA GLY A 11 44.88 45.04 35.56
C GLY A 11 44.48 43.78 34.84
N LEU A 12 45.19 42.68 35.00
CA LEU A 12 44.89 41.39 34.39
C LEU A 12 43.63 40.75 34.99
N VAL A 13 43.45 40.83 36.30
CA VAL A 13 42.22 40.39 36.99
C VAL A 13 41.02 41.22 36.55
N GLY A 14 41.17 42.54 36.42
CA GLY A 14 40.10 43.42 35.92
C GLY A 14 39.70 43.09 34.48
N ALA A 15 40.67 42.77 33.60
CA ALA A 15 40.40 42.39 32.23
C ALA A 15 39.65 41.04 32.11
N VAL A 16 40.02 40.06 32.97
CA VAL A 16 39.35 38.74 33.01
C VAL A 16 37.92 38.88 33.54
N ILE A 17 37.69 39.69 34.58
CA ILE A 17 36.34 39.95 35.11
C ILE A 17 35.51 40.66 34.05
N PHE A 18 36.03 41.65 33.34
CA PHE A 18 35.35 42.39 32.29
C PHE A 18 34.98 41.46 31.10
N LEU A 19 35.91 40.58 30.72
CA LEU A 19 35.65 39.57 29.67
C LEU A 19 34.56 38.56 30.10
N ALA A 20 34.60 38.12 31.36
CA ALA A 20 33.61 37.25 31.93
C ALA A 20 32.23 37.91 31.99
N VAL A 21 32.15 39.20 32.33
CA VAL A 21 30.91 39.97 32.31
C VAL A 21 30.38 40.16 30.89
N ILE A 22 31.26 40.45 29.92
CA ILE A 22 30.85 40.52 28.50
C ILE A 22 30.33 39.19 28.02
N LEU A 23 31.01 38.09 28.30
CA LEU A 23 30.55 36.73 27.93
C LEU A 23 29.21 36.40 28.61
N LEU A 24 29.05 36.81 29.87
CA LEU A 24 27.79 36.62 30.59
C LEU A 24 26.65 37.44 29.98
N VAL A 25 26.90 38.71 29.63
CA VAL A 25 25.89 39.59 28.97
C VAL A 25 25.56 39.09 27.58
N LEU A 26 26.54 38.60 26.82
CA LEU A 26 26.31 38.00 25.50
C LEU A 26 25.53 36.68 25.61
N HIS A 27 25.77 35.92 26.68
CA HIS A 27 25.04 34.65 26.91
C HIS A 27 23.61 34.88 27.45
N PHE A 28 23.37 35.96 28.16
CA PHE A 28 22.06 36.33 28.71
C PHE A 28 21.37 37.47 27.92
N GLN A 29 21.74 37.74 26.65
CA GLN A 29 20.94 38.67 25.85
C GLN A 29 19.53 38.10 25.71
N PRO A 30 18.47 38.75 26.24
CA PRO A 30 17.10 38.32 26.00
C PRO A 30 16.88 38.40 24.49
N THR A 31 16.50 37.25 23.89
CA THR A 31 16.05 37.24 22.49
C THR A 31 14.99 38.29 22.34
N SER A 32 15.10 39.16 21.31
CA SER A 32 14.12 40.21 21.09
C SER A 32 12.73 39.58 20.91
N VAL A 33 11.66 40.27 21.34
CA VAL A 33 10.29 39.82 21.16
C VAL A 33 10.03 39.42 19.69
N ALA A 34 10.59 40.21 18.75
CA ALA A 34 10.51 39.91 17.32
C ALA A 34 11.16 38.56 16.96
N ALA A 35 12.33 38.21 17.52
CA ALA A 35 12.98 36.94 17.29
C ALA A 35 12.22 35.74 17.91
N GLN A 36 11.54 35.97 19.04
CA GLN A 36 10.69 34.94 19.65
C GLN A 36 9.42 34.69 18.81
N VAL A 37 8.78 35.75 18.32
CA VAL A 37 7.63 35.66 17.42
C VAL A 37 8.00 34.97 16.11
N GLU A 38 9.15 35.31 15.52
CA GLU A 38 9.64 34.67 14.29
C GLU A 38 9.95 33.18 14.53
N SER A 39 10.58 32.83 15.64
CA SER A 39 10.87 31.43 15.98
C SER A 39 9.60 30.61 16.20
N ARG A 40 8.58 31.20 16.85
CA ARG A 40 7.28 30.57 17.01
C ARG A 40 6.61 30.34 15.66
N ALA A 41 6.56 31.35 14.80
CA ALA A 41 5.97 31.25 13.48
C ALA A 41 6.62 30.15 12.61
N ARG A 42 7.94 30.00 12.68
CA ARG A 42 8.66 28.91 12.00
C ARG A 42 8.25 27.53 12.52
N ARG A 43 8.15 27.37 13.85
CA ARG A 43 7.73 26.09 14.46
C ARG A 43 6.28 25.75 14.09
N GLU A 44 5.37 26.74 14.09
CA GLU A 44 4.00 26.57 13.63
C GLU A 44 3.94 26.16 12.15
N GLU A 45 4.75 26.79 11.30
CA GLU A 45 4.83 26.46 9.86
C GLU A 45 5.33 25.03 9.66
N ASP A 46 6.41 24.60 10.34
CA ASP A 46 6.93 23.25 10.20
C ASP A 46 5.89 22.18 10.61
N VAL A 47 5.15 22.41 11.70
CA VAL A 47 4.08 21.51 12.14
C VAL A 47 2.95 21.46 11.10
N ASN A 48 2.54 22.58 10.57
CA ASN A 48 1.51 22.66 9.52
C ASN A 48 1.95 21.97 8.24
N GLN A 49 3.21 22.13 7.83
CA GLN A 49 3.77 21.43 6.68
C GLN A 49 3.85 19.92 6.92
N MET A 50 4.29 19.47 8.11
CA MET A 50 4.25 18.03 8.46
C MET A 50 2.84 17.46 8.35
N ARG A 51 1.82 18.17 8.85
CA ARG A 51 0.40 17.74 8.73
C ARG A 51 -0.06 17.66 7.28
N PHE A 52 0.28 18.67 6.49
CA PHE A 52 -0.07 18.73 5.07
C PHE A 52 0.54 17.55 4.30
N HIS A 53 1.86 17.34 4.43
CA HIS A 53 2.56 16.27 3.72
C HIS A 53 2.16 14.87 4.22
N LEU A 54 1.85 14.70 5.51
CA LEU A 54 1.29 13.46 6.04
C LEU A 54 -0.09 13.13 5.44
N ALA A 55 -0.94 14.14 5.26
CA ALA A 55 -2.23 13.97 4.61
C ALA A 55 -2.07 13.64 3.12
N SER A 56 -1.16 14.32 2.43
CA SER A 56 -0.84 14.08 1.01
C SER A 56 -0.26 12.67 0.80
N ALA A 57 0.64 12.21 1.69
CA ALA A 57 1.16 10.85 1.68
C ALA A 57 0.05 9.81 1.82
N THR A 58 -0.89 10.05 2.74
CA THR A 58 -2.02 9.14 2.98
C THR A 58 -2.99 9.12 1.78
N GLU A 59 -3.23 10.24 1.12
CA GLU A 59 -4.06 10.31 -0.09
C GLU A 59 -3.39 9.58 -1.26
N ALA A 60 -2.10 9.81 -1.47
CA ALA A 60 -1.33 9.13 -2.52
C ALA A 60 -1.25 7.62 -2.27
N GLU A 61 -1.07 7.17 -1.03
CA GLU A 61 -1.12 5.76 -0.64
C GLU A 61 -2.45 5.12 -1.02
N LYS A 62 -3.58 5.73 -0.65
CA LYS A 62 -4.92 5.22 -1.02
C LYS A 62 -5.11 5.18 -2.53
N SER A 63 -4.60 6.17 -3.25
CA SER A 63 -4.62 6.20 -4.70
C SER A 63 -3.81 5.06 -5.31
N ALA A 64 -2.65 4.72 -4.73
CA ALA A 64 -1.84 3.57 -5.14
C ALA A 64 -2.59 2.24 -4.95
N VAL A 65 -3.27 2.06 -3.81
CA VAL A 65 -4.08 0.86 -3.49
C VAL A 65 -5.26 0.69 -4.43
N LEU A 66 -5.90 1.79 -4.84
CA LEU A 66 -7.09 1.81 -5.68
C LEU A 66 -6.79 1.91 -7.18
N ALA A 67 -5.53 2.11 -7.56
CA ALA A 67 -5.13 2.21 -8.96
C ALA A 67 -5.44 0.93 -9.72
N THR A 68 -5.89 1.07 -10.97
CA THR A 68 -6.30 -0.04 -11.84
C THR A 68 -5.23 -0.46 -12.83
N THR A 69 -4.08 0.22 -12.84
CA THR A 69 -2.93 -0.12 -13.68
C THR A 69 -1.64 -0.15 -12.86
N ASP A 70 -0.68 -0.98 -13.26
CA ASP A 70 0.65 -1.05 -12.63
C ASP A 70 1.35 0.31 -12.66
N LYS A 71 1.20 1.06 -13.76
CA LYS A 71 1.81 2.37 -13.94
C LYS A 71 1.26 3.39 -12.95
N ASP A 72 -0.06 3.49 -12.83
CA ASP A 72 -0.69 4.47 -11.95
C ASP A 72 -0.43 4.13 -10.49
N SER A 73 -0.49 2.84 -10.13
CA SER A 73 -0.15 2.35 -8.80
C SER A 73 1.29 2.73 -8.41
N GLN A 74 2.25 2.57 -9.33
CA GLN A 74 3.64 2.95 -9.10
C GLN A 74 3.81 4.46 -8.94
N VAL A 75 3.17 5.27 -9.80
CA VAL A 75 3.23 6.75 -9.71
C VAL A 75 2.73 7.24 -8.36
N PHE A 76 1.58 6.75 -7.90
CA PHE A 76 1.04 7.15 -6.62
C PHE A 76 1.87 6.61 -5.44
N ALA A 77 2.42 5.41 -5.54
CA ALA A 77 3.33 4.89 -4.52
C ALA A 77 4.60 5.73 -4.38
N ASP A 78 5.18 6.17 -5.50
CA ASP A 78 6.35 7.04 -5.49
C ASP A 78 6.03 8.42 -4.94
N GLN A 79 4.84 8.96 -5.22
CA GLN A 79 4.35 10.19 -4.62
C GLN A 79 4.19 10.03 -3.10
N ALA A 80 3.57 8.96 -2.61
CA ALA A 80 3.41 8.70 -1.18
C ALA A 80 4.77 8.66 -0.46
N ARG A 81 5.77 7.97 -1.05
CA ARG A 81 7.14 7.91 -0.51
C ARG A 81 7.82 9.27 -0.47
N ALA A 82 7.64 10.10 -1.50
CA ALA A 82 8.21 11.45 -1.55
C ALA A 82 7.60 12.35 -0.48
N GLU A 83 6.29 12.32 -0.29
CA GLU A 83 5.58 13.08 0.76
C GLU A 83 6.03 12.63 2.16
N THR A 84 6.16 11.31 2.38
CA THR A 84 6.67 10.74 3.64
C THR A 84 8.10 11.19 3.93
N ALA A 85 8.98 11.25 2.92
CA ALA A 85 10.34 11.75 3.07
C ALA A 85 10.37 13.24 3.43
N THR A 86 9.42 14.04 2.91
CA THR A 86 9.29 15.46 3.26
C THR A 86 8.89 15.63 4.73
N VAL A 87 7.95 14.81 5.24
CA VAL A 87 7.59 14.83 6.68
C VAL A 87 8.82 14.52 7.55
N GLU A 88 9.65 13.55 7.18
CA GLU A 88 10.87 13.22 7.93
C GLU A 88 11.87 14.38 7.96
N SER A 89 12.06 15.08 6.84
CA SER A 89 12.91 16.27 6.79
C SER A 89 12.41 17.36 7.72
N LEU A 90 11.12 17.68 7.63
CA LEU A 90 10.49 18.70 8.49
C LEU A 90 10.54 18.33 9.97
N ARG A 91 10.37 17.05 10.30
CA ARG A 91 10.53 16.54 11.67
C ARG A 91 11.94 16.81 12.21
N ALA A 92 12.95 16.53 11.37
CA ALA A 92 14.35 16.78 11.76
C ALA A 92 14.66 18.27 11.90
N ASP A 93 14.10 19.11 11.03
CA ASP A 93 14.24 20.57 11.12
C ASP A 93 13.58 21.12 12.38
N PHE A 94 12.37 20.65 12.70
CA PHE A 94 11.65 21.03 13.92
C PHE A 94 12.39 20.60 15.20
N GLU A 95 13.07 19.45 15.22
CA GLU A 95 13.85 18.98 16.36
C GLU A 95 14.91 20.00 16.79
N ALA A 96 15.55 20.67 15.82
CA ALA A 96 16.51 21.75 16.08
C ALA A 96 15.86 23.04 16.59
N LEU A 97 14.57 23.26 16.34
CA LEU A 97 13.82 24.46 16.71
C LEU A 97 13.03 24.31 18.02
N ALA A 98 12.82 23.09 18.52
CA ALA A 98 12.04 22.79 19.70
C ALA A 98 12.62 23.45 20.95
N GLN A 99 11.83 24.35 21.59
CA GLN A 99 12.29 25.19 22.70
C GLN A 99 11.95 24.59 24.07
N THR A 100 10.77 24.01 24.21
CA THR A 100 10.26 23.54 25.50
C THR A 100 10.44 22.02 25.67
N GLY A 101 10.45 21.55 26.93
CA GLY A 101 10.43 20.11 27.21
C GLY A 101 9.20 19.43 26.64
N LYS A 102 8.04 20.09 26.73
CA LYS A 102 6.77 19.56 26.22
C LYS A 102 6.75 19.39 24.69
N GLU A 103 7.34 20.34 23.95
CA GLU A 103 7.50 20.19 22.49
C GLU A 103 8.39 18.99 22.15
N ARG A 104 9.50 18.82 22.84
CA ARG A 104 10.39 17.67 22.64
C ARG A 104 9.73 16.34 22.96
N ASP A 105 8.93 16.29 24.02
CA ASP A 105 8.18 15.08 24.39
C ASP A 105 7.14 14.74 23.33
N LEU A 106 6.34 15.70 22.86
CA LEU A 106 5.36 15.51 21.79
C LEU A 106 6.03 15.14 20.45
N LEU A 107 7.15 15.76 20.11
CA LEU A 107 7.91 15.38 18.92
C LEU A 107 8.45 13.95 19.01
N ALA A 108 8.87 13.50 20.20
CA ALA A 108 9.30 12.12 20.41
C ALA A 108 8.13 11.13 20.27
N GLU A 109 6.93 11.48 20.77
CA GLU A 109 5.72 10.69 20.58
C GLU A 109 5.33 10.62 19.10
N PHE A 110 5.36 11.75 18.39
CA PHE A 110 5.15 11.79 16.94
C PHE A 110 6.18 10.93 16.21
N SER A 111 7.47 11.07 16.52
CA SER A 111 8.55 10.32 15.86
C SER A 111 8.38 8.82 16.00
N LYS A 112 7.90 8.35 17.16
CA LYS A 112 7.58 6.94 17.38
C LYS A 112 6.43 6.48 16.51
N ALA A 113 5.31 7.22 16.50
CA ALA A 113 4.15 6.90 15.67
C ALA A 113 4.49 6.99 14.17
N PHE A 114 5.30 7.98 13.77
CA PHE A 114 5.71 8.16 12.40
C PHE A 114 6.66 7.06 11.90
N THR A 115 7.52 6.53 12.75
CA THR A 115 8.34 5.35 12.43
C THR A 115 7.47 4.13 12.14
N GLU A 116 6.42 3.90 12.91
CA GLU A 116 5.46 2.83 12.67
C GLU A 116 4.66 3.08 11.38
N PHE A 117 4.25 4.34 11.14
CA PHE A 117 3.62 4.77 9.89
C PHE A 117 4.49 4.44 8.68
N GLN A 118 5.79 4.77 8.72
CA GLN A 118 6.74 4.49 7.62
C GLN A 118 6.88 2.98 7.35
N GLN A 119 6.94 2.15 8.39
CA GLN A 119 7.05 0.69 8.26
C GLN A 119 5.80 0.08 7.61
N ILE A 120 4.62 0.48 8.07
CA ILE A 120 3.34 0.02 7.52
C ILE A 120 3.19 0.51 6.07
N ASP A 121 3.54 1.77 5.79
CA ASP A 121 3.47 2.38 4.48
C ASP A 121 4.35 1.66 3.45
N ALA A 122 5.58 1.35 3.81
CA ALA A 122 6.51 0.61 2.96
C ALA A 122 5.94 -0.77 2.58
N GLN A 123 5.45 -1.53 3.57
CA GLN A 123 4.86 -2.85 3.34
C GLN A 123 3.61 -2.77 2.45
N LEU A 124 2.74 -1.81 2.72
CA LEU A 124 1.50 -1.60 1.99
C LEU A 124 1.74 -1.22 0.53
N LEU A 125 2.62 -0.24 0.28
CA LEU A 125 2.94 0.22 -1.07
C LEU A 125 3.64 -0.87 -1.90
N ASP A 126 4.51 -1.68 -1.28
CA ASP A 126 5.14 -2.83 -1.94
C ASP A 126 4.13 -3.92 -2.35
N LEU A 127 3.03 -4.04 -1.63
CA LEU A 127 1.90 -4.91 -2.02
C LEU A 127 1.07 -4.26 -3.12
N ALA A 128 0.71 -2.98 -2.96
CA ALA A 128 -0.18 -2.27 -3.87
C ALA A 128 0.33 -2.26 -5.32
N VAL A 129 1.63 -2.03 -5.53
CA VAL A 129 2.22 -1.96 -6.89
C VAL A 129 2.29 -3.32 -7.61
N LYS A 130 2.09 -4.44 -6.93
CA LYS A 130 2.10 -5.78 -7.55
C LYS A 130 0.85 -6.10 -8.34
N ASN A 131 -0.29 -5.58 -7.93
CA ASN A 131 -1.58 -5.69 -8.61
C ASN A 131 -1.99 -7.13 -8.98
N THR A 132 -1.73 -8.10 -8.11
CA THR A 132 -1.91 -9.51 -8.47
C THR A 132 -3.38 -9.90 -8.69
N ASN A 133 -4.32 -9.31 -7.92
CA ASN A 133 -5.75 -9.56 -8.12
C ASN A 133 -6.25 -8.96 -9.43
N LEU A 134 -5.76 -7.78 -9.84
CA LEU A 134 -6.10 -7.18 -11.13
C LEU A 134 -5.58 -8.03 -12.29
N LYS A 135 -4.34 -8.53 -12.19
CA LYS A 135 -3.75 -9.45 -13.18
C LYS A 135 -4.52 -10.76 -13.29
N ALA A 136 -4.87 -11.36 -12.14
CA ALA A 136 -5.71 -12.56 -12.10
C ALA A 136 -7.07 -12.33 -12.76
N THR A 137 -7.70 -11.18 -12.49
CA THR A 137 -8.98 -10.78 -13.10
C THR A 137 -8.84 -10.62 -14.61
N ALA A 138 -7.81 -9.94 -15.09
CA ALA A 138 -7.56 -9.76 -16.51
C ALA A 138 -7.36 -11.10 -17.25
N LEU A 139 -6.61 -12.03 -16.66
CA LEU A 139 -6.45 -13.38 -17.19
C LEU A 139 -7.76 -14.16 -17.20
N THR A 140 -8.58 -14.04 -16.15
CA THR A 140 -9.87 -14.76 -16.02
C THR A 140 -10.86 -14.35 -17.09
N PHE A 141 -11.05 -13.05 -17.30
CA PHE A 141 -12.05 -12.52 -18.26
C PHE A 141 -11.52 -12.33 -19.68
N GLY A 142 -10.20 -12.41 -19.88
CA GLY A 142 -9.56 -12.37 -21.18
C GLY A 142 -9.21 -13.77 -21.71
N PRO A 143 -7.93 -14.17 -21.65
CA PRO A 143 -7.47 -15.40 -22.32
C PRO A 143 -8.09 -16.69 -21.77
N ALA A 144 -8.41 -16.77 -20.47
CA ALA A 144 -9.06 -17.97 -19.91
C ALA A 144 -10.51 -18.11 -20.39
N ALA A 145 -11.26 -17.01 -20.47
CA ALA A 145 -12.61 -17.02 -21.04
C ALA A 145 -12.58 -17.42 -22.51
N ALA A 146 -11.68 -16.86 -23.31
CA ALA A 146 -11.52 -17.21 -24.72
C ALA A 146 -11.20 -18.70 -24.92
N ALA A 147 -10.33 -19.27 -24.07
CA ALA A 147 -10.01 -20.71 -24.15
C ALA A 147 -11.24 -21.60 -23.85
N ILE A 148 -12.10 -21.22 -22.91
CA ILE A 148 -13.34 -21.93 -22.62
C ILE A 148 -14.35 -21.74 -23.75
N ASP A 149 -14.49 -20.53 -24.31
CA ASP A 149 -15.41 -20.28 -25.44
C ASP A 149 -15.00 -21.10 -26.67
N ASP A 150 -13.74 -21.20 -27.00
CA ASP A 150 -13.25 -22.05 -28.09
C ASP A 150 -13.48 -23.56 -27.82
N MET A 151 -13.25 -23.99 -26.55
CA MET A 151 -13.58 -25.38 -26.14
C MET A 151 -15.07 -25.66 -26.34
N ASP A 152 -15.95 -24.78 -25.87
CA ASP A 152 -17.39 -24.91 -25.99
C ASP A 152 -17.83 -24.99 -27.45
N ALA A 153 -17.27 -24.14 -28.32
CA ALA A 153 -17.57 -24.17 -29.75
C ALA A 153 -17.21 -25.52 -30.38
N ALA A 154 -16.11 -26.14 -29.99
CA ALA A 154 -15.74 -27.48 -30.46
C ALA A 154 -16.71 -28.56 -29.92
N LEU A 155 -17.04 -28.51 -28.62
CA LEU A 155 -17.98 -29.47 -28.01
C LEU A 155 -19.40 -29.33 -28.55
N MET A 156 -19.85 -28.09 -28.83
CA MET A 156 -21.16 -27.87 -29.47
C MET A 156 -21.28 -28.50 -30.88
N ARG A 157 -20.16 -28.44 -31.66
CA ARG A 157 -20.12 -29.14 -32.96
C ARG A 157 -20.24 -30.66 -32.81
N LEU A 158 -19.63 -31.26 -31.78
CA LEU A 158 -19.79 -32.67 -31.45
C LEU A 158 -21.21 -33.03 -31.06
N ILE A 159 -21.88 -32.18 -30.28
CA ILE A 159 -23.29 -32.35 -29.90
C ILE A 159 -24.16 -32.34 -31.14
N ALA A 160 -24.01 -31.33 -32.01
CA ALA A 160 -24.79 -31.23 -33.27
C ALA A 160 -24.54 -32.41 -34.22
N GLN A 161 -23.31 -32.90 -34.33
CA GLN A 161 -22.98 -34.11 -35.09
C GLN A 161 -23.66 -35.35 -34.48
N GLY A 162 -23.72 -35.45 -33.15
CA GLY A 162 -24.38 -36.51 -32.43
C GLY A 162 -25.90 -36.55 -32.68
N GLU A 163 -26.56 -35.38 -32.71
CA GLU A 163 -28.01 -35.26 -32.97
C GLU A 163 -28.41 -35.80 -34.34
N SER A 164 -27.54 -35.64 -35.34
CA SER A 164 -27.78 -36.11 -36.72
C SER A 164 -27.24 -37.52 -36.99
N SER A 165 -26.58 -38.14 -36.02
CA SER A 165 -25.88 -39.41 -36.20
C SER A 165 -26.73 -40.63 -35.85
N ALA A 166 -26.72 -41.64 -36.72
CA ALA A 166 -27.29 -42.98 -36.44
C ALA A 166 -26.31 -43.89 -35.63
N SER A 167 -25.18 -43.36 -35.19
CA SER A 167 -24.20 -44.11 -34.41
C SER A 167 -24.75 -44.56 -33.05
N PRO A 168 -24.55 -45.82 -32.64
CA PRO A 168 -24.98 -46.29 -31.32
C PRO A 168 -24.34 -45.49 -30.15
N ASN A 169 -23.21 -44.85 -30.41
CA ASN A 169 -22.51 -44.03 -29.41
C ASN A 169 -22.91 -42.54 -29.41
N ALA A 170 -23.77 -42.09 -30.32
CA ALA A 170 -24.13 -40.68 -30.50
C ALA A 170 -24.60 -40.03 -29.18
N ARG A 171 -25.53 -40.71 -28.47
CA ARG A 171 -26.01 -40.22 -27.18
C ARG A 171 -24.92 -40.09 -26.12
N GLN A 172 -23.99 -41.05 -26.05
CA GLN A 172 -22.89 -41.01 -25.10
C GLN A 172 -21.95 -39.88 -25.43
N VAL A 173 -21.62 -39.66 -26.71
CA VAL A 173 -20.80 -38.52 -27.16
C VAL A 173 -21.43 -37.20 -26.75
N MET A 174 -22.72 -36.98 -26.96
CA MET A 174 -23.44 -35.78 -26.58
C MET A 174 -23.40 -35.54 -25.05
N LEU A 175 -23.62 -36.58 -24.25
CA LEU A 175 -23.59 -36.47 -22.79
C LEU A 175 -22.21 -36.14 -22.26
N LEU A 176 -21.14 -36.75 -22.79
CA LEU A 176 -19.76 -36.45 -22.40
C LEU A 176 -19.36 -35.04 -22.83
N ALA A 177 -19.73 -34.60 -24.04
CA ALA A 177 -19.46 -33.26 -24.52
C ALA A 177 -20.14 -32.21 -23.64
N ALA A 178 -21.44 -32.37 -23.34
CA ALA A 178 -22.21 -31.49 -22.47
C ALA A 178 -21.67 -31.51 -21.02
N GLY A 179 -21.22 -32.67 -20.52
CA GLY A 179 -20.60 -32.82 -19.21
C GLY A 179 -19.28 -32.04 -19.10
N ALA A 180 -18.39 -32.20 -20.09
CA ALA A 180 -17.12 -31.49 -20.16
C ALA A 180 -17.32 -29.96 -20.23
N GLN A 181 -18.27 -29.49 -21.06
CA GLN A 181 -18.65 -28.09 -21.18
C GLN A 181 -19.12 -27.53 -19.83
N ALA A 182 -20.11 -28.18 -19.22
CA ALA A 182 -20.64 -27.73 -17.93
C ALA A 182 -19.59 -27.73 -16.82
N GLY A 183 -18.74 -28.74 -16.75
CA GLY A 183 -17.65 -28.82 -15.77
C GLY A 183 -16.65 -27.67 -15.94
N ALA A 184 -16.20 -27.38 -17.17
CA ALA A 184 -15.28 -26.30 -17.46
C ALA A 184 -15.87 -24.92 -17.07
N ARG A 185 -17.16 -24.69 -17.38
CA ARG A 185 -17.86 -23.46 -16.97
C ARG A 185 -18.00 -23.34 -15.45
N ARG A 186 -18.26 -24.45 -14.73
CA ARG A 186 -18.30 -24.44 -13.26
C ARG A 186 -16.95 -24.05 -12.66
N ILE A 187 -15.83 -24.51 -13.24
CA ILE A 187 -14.50 -24.05 -12.81
C ILE A 187 -14.33 -22.56 -13.07
N GLN A 188 -14.66 -22.08 -14.26
CA GLN A 188 -14.53 -20.67 -14.63
C GLN A 188 -15.29 -19.74 -13.66
N VAL A 189 -16.50 -20.11 -13.28
CA VAL A 189 -17.36 -19.31 -12.36
C VAL A 189 -16.76 -19.26 -10.93
N LEU A 190 -15.91 -20.21 -10.54
CA LEU A 190 -15.27 -20.20 -9.23
C LEU A 190 -14.02 -19.30 -9.17
N LEU A 191 -13.47 -18.84 -10.29
CA LEU A 191 -12.28 -18.00 -10.31
C LEU A 191 -12.52 -16.59 -9.72
N PRO A 192 -13.58 -15.83 -10.10
CA PRO A 192 -13.80 -14.51 -9.53
C PRO A 192 -13.99 -14.52 -8.00
N PRO A 193 -14.81 -15.39 -7.38
CA PRO A 193 -14.89 -15.44 -5.93
C PRO A 193 -13.57 -15.85 -5.26
N HIS A 194 -12.73 -16.69 -5.88
CA HIS A 194 -11.40 -17.02 -5.38
C HIS A 194 -10.48 -15.78 -5.40
N ILE A 195 -10.53 -14.97 -6.46
CA ILE A 195 -9.71 -13.74 -6.58
C ILE A 195 -10.10 -12.69 -5.55
N ALA A 196 -11.38 -12.63 -5.16
CA ALA A 196 -11.90 -11.67 -4.19
C ALA A 196 -11.82 -12.16 -2.73
N GLU A 197 -11.46 -13.42 -2.52
CA GLU A 197 -11.44 -14.02 -1.17
C GLU A 197 -10.19 -13.59 -0.40
N GLU A 198 -10.35 -13.29 0.88
CA GLU A 198 -9.27 -12.93 1.80
C GLU A 198 -8.80 -14.14 2.62
N SER A 199 -9.69 -15.10 2.87
CA SER A 199 -9.41 -16.27 3.72
C SER A 199 -8.77 -17.39 2.93
N ASP A 200 -7.55 -17.79 3.33
CA ASP A 200 -6.85 -18.92 2.74
C ASP A 200 -7.66 -20.24 2.83
N SER A 201 -8.38 -20.46 3.94
CA SER A 201 -9.24 -21.65 4.11
C SER A 201 -10.40 -21.68 3.11
N LYS A 202 -11.02 -20.56 2.82
CA LYS A 202 -12.08 -20.48 1.81
C LYS A 202 -11.53 -20.61 0.39
N MET A 203 -10.33 -20.08 0.14
CA MET A 203 -9.62 -20.34 -1.12
C MET A 203 -9.36 -21.85 -1.31
N ASP A 204 -8.94 -22.58 -0.25
CA ASP A 204 -8.74 -24.03 -0.31
C ASP A 204 -10.04 -24.76 -0.64
N GLU A 205 -11.18 -24.35 -0.10
CA GLU A 205 -12.50 -24.92 -0.43
C GLU A 205 -12.87 -24.70 -1.90
N LEU A 206 -12.63 -23.51 -2.44
CA LEU A 206 -12.88 -23.19 -3.84
C LEU A 206 -11.95 -24.00 -4.76
N GLU A 207 -10.69 -24.12 -4.44
CA GLU A 207 -9.71 -24.92 -5.20
C GLU A 207 -10.07 -26.42 -5.18
N ALA A 208 -10.51 -26.95 -4.05
CA ALA A 208 -10.96 -28.34 -3.96
C ALA A 208 -12.16 -28.60 -4.88
N ARG A 209 -13.12 -27.67 -4.96
CA ARG A 209 -14.25 -27.74 -5.87
C ARG A 209 -13.79 -27.67 -7.34
N MET A 210 -12.88 -26.76 -7.68
CA MET A 210 -12.30 -26.67 -9.02
C MET A 210 -11.58 -27.95 -9.40
N ALA A 211 -10.84 -28.59 -8.48
CA ALA A 211 -10.11 -29.83 -8.70
C ALA A 211 -11.06 -31.01 -8.98
N ALA A 212 -12.19 -31.09 -8.27
CA ALA A 212 -13.19 -32.14 -8.53
C ALA A 212 -13.80 -32.02 -9.93
N GLU A 213 -14.16 -30.79 -10.34
CA GLU A 213 -14.66 -30.55 -11.68
C GLU A 213 -13.61 -30.81 -12.77
N ASP A 214 -12.35 -30.42 -12.53
CA ASP A 214 -11.22 -30.68 -13.45
C ASP A 214 -11.02 -32.18 -13.73
N GLN A 215 -11.11 -33.01 -12.69
CA GLN A 215 -11.02 -34.46 -12.83
C GLN A 215 -12.14 -35.00 -13.75
N GLN A 216 -13.37 -34.50 -13.56
CA GLN A 216 -14.50 -34.94 -14.38
C GLN A 216 -14.36 -34.48 -15.84
N VAL A 217 -13.99 -33.22 -16.07
CA VAL A 217 -13.76 -32.70 -17.43
C VAL A 217 -12.69 -33.50 -18.17
N ARG A 218 -11.56 -33.78 -17.50
CA ARG A 218 -10.49 -34.60 -18.10
C ARG A 218 -10.93 -36.01 -18.41
N LYS A 219 -11.75 -36.62 -17.55
CA LYS A 219 -12.34 -37.93 -17.78
C LYS A 219 -13.23 -37.92 -19.01
N ASP A 220 -14.16 -36.96 -19.09
CA ASP A 220 -15.10 -36.85 -20.21
C ASP A 220 -14.38 -36.61 -21.54
N LEU A 221 -13.39 -35.72 -21.58
CA LEU A 221 -12.56 -35.48 -22.78
C LEU A 221 -11.80 -36.73 -23.21
N LYS A 222 -11.23 -37.50 -22.25
CA LYS A 222 -10.55 -38.76 -22.54
C LYS A 222 -11.48 -39.82 -23.11
N GLU A 223 -12.67 -39.93 -22.56
CA GLU A 223 -13.70 -40.87 -23.08
C GLU A 223 -14.16 -40.47 -24.48
N LEU A 224 -14.34 -39.18 -24.76
CA LEU A 224 -14.61 -38.64 -26.10
C LEU A 224 -13.50 -39.04 -27.08
N ALA A 225 -12.22 -38.87 -26.69
CA ALA A 225 -11.10 -39.25 -27.53
C ALA A 225 -11.04 -40.76 -27.82
N ASN A 226 -11.47 -41.61 -26.87
CA ASN A 226 -11.56 -43.05 -27.08
C ASN A 226 -12.69 -43.43 -28.02
N LEU A 227 -13.84 -42.76 -27.93
CA LEU A 227 -14.99 -43.01 -28.79
C LEU A 227 -14.79 -42.44 -30.21
N LEU A 228 -14.05 -41.35 -30.35
CA LEU A 228 -13.85 -40.59 -31.59
C LEU A 228 -12.34 -40.31 -31.82
N PRO A 229 -11.47 -41.33 -32.00
CA PRO A 229 -10.01 -41.17 -31.93
C PRO A 229 -9.40 -40.22 -33.00
N SER A 230 -10.08 -39.96 -34.08
CA SER A 230 -9.61 -39.10 -35.18
C SER A 230 -10.44 -37.84 -35.36
N ASN A 231 -11.35 -37.52 -34.41
CA ASN A 231 -12.20 -36.38 -34.52
C ASN A 231 -11.42 -35.09 -34.15
N THR A 232 -11.40 -34.13 -35.07
CA THR A 232 -10.72 -32.86 -34.93
C THR A 232 -11.29 -31.99 -33.84
N ASP A 233 -12.61 -32.01 -33.60
CA ASP A 233 -13.28 -31.23 -32.59
C ASP A 233 -12.95 -31.73 -31.17
N VAL A 234 -12.80 -33.05 -30.97
CA VAL A 234 -12.33 -33.63 -29.71
C VAL A 234 -10.89 -33.15 -29.41
N GLY A 235 -10.02 -33.20 -30.42
CA GLY A 235 -8.64 -32.72 -30.29
C GLY A 235 -8.60 -31.22 -29.96
N ALA A 236 -9.42 -30.41 -30.63
CA ALA A 236 -9.50 -28.97 -30.39
C ALA A 236 -10.03 -28.67 -28.97
N ALA A 237 -11.10 -29.34 -28.52
CA ALA A 237 -11.62 -29.15 -27.16
C ALA A 237 -10.59 -29.51 -26.09
N ALA A 238 -9.89 -30.63 -26.25
CA ALA A 238 -8.83 -31.05 -25.33
C ALA A 238 -7.67 -30.05 -25.27
N ALA A 239 -7.23 -29.54 -26.42
CA ALA A 239 -6.15 -28.54 -26.50
C ALA A 239 -6.56 -27.20 -25.83
N ARG A 240 -7.79 -26.73 -26.05
CA ARG A 240 -8.30 -25.50 -25.42
C ARG A 240 -8.48 -25.66 -23.90
N TYR A 241 -8.95 -26.81 -23.45
CA TYR A 241 -9.00 -27.10 -22.03
C TYR A 241 -7.61 -27.16 -21.38
N ALA A 242 -6.62 -27.70 -22.07
CA ALA A 242 -5.24 -27.67 -21.59
C ALA A 242 -4.73 -26.22 -21.44
N THR A 243 -4.98 -25.36 -22.44
CA THR A 243 -4.66 -23.91 -22.35
C THR A 243 -5.36 -23.25 -21.15
N PHE A 244 -6.67 -23.49 -20.98
CA PHE A 244 -7.42 -22.99 -19.82
C PHE A 244 -6.80 -23.50 -18.50
N SER A 245 -6.41 -24.75 -18.43
CA SER A 245 -5.81 -25.33 -17.21
C SER A 245 -4.48 -24.66 -16.81
N GLU A 246 -3.64 -24.31 -17.77
CA GLU A 246 -2.40 -23.56 -17.48
C GLU A 246 -2.70 -22.12 -17.04
N LEU A 247 -3.60 -21.42 -17.73
CA LEU A 247 -4.04 -20.09 -17.33
C LEU A 247 -4.68 -20.10 -15.93
N ARG A 248 -5.48 -21.11 -15.60
CA ARG A 248 -6.03 -21.29 -14.26
C ARG A 248 -4.96 -21.41 -13.18
N LYS A 249 -3.88 -22.15 -13.43
CA LYS A 249 -2.76 -22.24 -12.46
C LYS A 249 -2.14 -20.87 -12.19
N GLU A 250 -1.92 -20.08 -13.24
CA GLU A 250 -1.39 -18.72 -13.12
C GLU A 250 -2.37 -17.81 -12.36
N ILE A 251 -3.66 -17.87 -12.70
CA ILE A 251 -4.72 -17.11 -12.02
C ILE A 251 -4.73 -17.43 -10.52
N LEU A 252 -4.69 -18.71 -10.15
CA LEU A 252 -4.71 -19.14 -8.76
C LEU A 252 -3.45 -18.68 -8.01
N ALA A 253 -2.27 -18.73 -8.63
CA ALA A 253 -1.03 -18.24 -8.04
C ALA A 253 -1.07 -16.72 -7.76
N LEU A 254 -1.55 -15.93 -8.72
CA LEU A 254 -1.76 -14.50 -8.57
C LEU A 254 -2.81 -14.18 -7.51
N SER A 255 -3.92 -14.91 -7.50
CA SER A 255 -4.98 -14.78 -6.51
C SER A 255 -4.51 -15.10 -5.10
N ARG A 256 -3.71 -16.16 -4.91
CA ARG A 256 -3.10 -16.51 -3.61
C ARG A 256 -2.14 -15.45 -3.11
N ALA A 257 -1.40 -14.77 -3.98
CA ALA A 257 -0.57 -13.63 -3.57
C ALA A 257 -1.40 -12.49 -2.99
N ASN A 258 -2.60 -12.26 -3.51
CA ASN A 258 -3.70 -11.47 -2.95
C ASN A 258 -3.28 -10.04 -2.56
N THR A 259 -2.40 -9.41 -3.35
CA THR A 259 -1.71 -8.19 -2.92
C THR A 259 -2.63 -6.96 -2.85
N ASN A 260 -3.63 -6.85 -3.72
CA ASN A 260 -4.58 -5.74 -3.68
C ASN A 260 -5.51 -5.82 -2.45
N VAL A 261 -5.99 -7.01 -2.12
CA VAL A 261 -6.85 -7.19 -0.92
C VAL A 261 -6.03 -6.96 0.35
N ARG A 262 -4.82 -7.50 0.43
CA ARG A 262 -3.94 -7.33 1.59
C ARG A 262 -3.52 -5.87 1.79
N SER A 263 -3.13 -5.16 0.72
CA SER A 263 -2.79 -3.73 0.83
C SER A 263 -3.99 -2.90 1.28
N LEU A 264 -5.18 -3.19 0.75
CA LEU A 264 -6.42 -2.52 1.18
C LEU A 264 -6.73 -2.78 2.66
N THR A 265 -6.59 -4.02 3.12
CA THR A 265 -6.81 -4.39 4.52
C THR A 265 -5.86 -3.65 5.45
N ILE A 266 -4.56 -3.56 5.12
CA ILE A 266 -3.56 -2.79 5.88
C ILE A 266 -3.93 -1.30 5.89
N SER A 267 -4.30 -0.73 4.73
CA SER A 267 -4.68 0.69 4.60
C SER A 267 -5.87 1.06 5.49
N LEU A 268 -6.92 0.22 5.51
CA LEU A 268 -8.15 0.50 6.25
C LEU A 268 -8.04 0.26 7.77
N ASN A 269 -7.09 -0.56 8.22
CA ASN A 269 -6.94 -0.94 9.63
C ASN A 269 -5.68 -0.32 10.26
N GLU A 270 -4.52 -0.96 10.09
CA GLU A 270 -3.28 -0.59 10.76
C GLU A 270 -2.82 0.83 10.38
N LYS A 271 -2.78 1.12 9.07
CA LYS A 271 -2.36 2.41 8.54
C LYS A 271 -3.25 3.55 9.04
N ARG A 272 -4.57 3.36 9.01
CA ARG A 272 -5.54 4.34 9.50
C ARG A 272 -5.31 4.68 10.97
N THR A 273 -5.04 3.67 11.80
CA THR A 273 -4.83 3.85 13.24
C THR A 273 -3.57 4.67 13.52
N VAL A 274 -2.45 4.30 12.90
CA VAL A 274 -1.18 5.02 13.12
C VAL A 274 -1.20 6.42 12.49
N THR A 275 -1.90 6.63 11.37
CA THR A 275 -2.09 7.96 10.78
C THR A 275 -2.85 8.88 11.73
N ALA A 276 -3.91 8.40 12.36
CA ALA A 276 -4.65 9.17 13.36
C ALA A 276 -3.75 9.57 14.54
N LEU A 277 -2.95 8.65 15.06
CA LEU A 277 -2.01 8.93 16.15
C LEU A 277 -0.98 10.00 15.75
N CYS A 278 -0.43 9.95 14.53
CA CYS A 278 0.45 10.99 14.02
C CYS A 278 -0.25 12.36 13.95
N GLN A 279 -1.48 12.40 13.46
CA GLN A 279 -2.26 13.64 13.36
C GLN A 279 -2.60 14.22 14.73
N ASP A 280 -2.98 13.38 15.69
CA ASP A 280 -3.30 13.80 17.06
C ASP A 280 -2.09 14.39 17.76
N THR A 281 -0.91 13.77 17.64
CA THR A 281 0.35 14.27 18.22
C THR A 281 0.79 15.59 17.59
N LEU A 282 0.70 15.74 16.25
CA LEU A 282 0.99 17.00 15.58
C LEU A 282 0.01 18.11 15.98
N SER A 283 -1.27 17.79 16.17
CA SER A 283 -2.28 18.76 16.63
C SER A 283 -2.02 19.19 18.08
N ALA A 284 -1.56 18.27 18.94
CA ALA A 284 -1.16 18.61 20.30
C ALA A 284 0.11 19.47 20.33
N LEU A 285 1.04 19.22 19.41
CA LEU A 285 2.27 20.01 19.24
C LEU A 285 1.94 21.44 18.76
N GLU A 286 1.12 21.58 17.73
CA GLU A 286 0.64 22.87 17.23
C GLU A 286 0.00 23.69 18.35
N LYS A 287 -0.96 23.11 19.07
CA LYS A 287 -1.61 23.78 20.19
C LYS A 287 -0.63 24.18 21.29
N THR A 288 0.41 23.38 21.55
CA THR A 288 1.43 23.72 22.55
C THR A 288 2.23 24.95 22.15
N ILE A 289 2.52 25.14 20.86
CA ILE A 289 3.19 26.30 20.30
C ILE A 289 2.28 27.53 20.30
N GLU A 290 1.00 27.36 19.92
CA GLU A 290 0.00 28.44 19.95
C GLU A 290 -0.27 29.00 21.34
N ASP A 291 -0.29 28.13 22.34
CA ASP A 291 -0.51 28.50 23.76
C ASP A 291 0.73 29.16 24.40
N GLU A 292 1.88 29.25 23.70
CA GLU A 292 3.10 29.88 24.21
C GLU A 292 2.89 31.38 24.37
N SER A 293 3.10 31.87 25.60
CA SER A 293 2.99 33.28 25.91
C SER A 293 4.31 34.01 25.68
N ILE A 294 4.36 34.91 24.71
CA ILE A 294 5.52 35.77 24.43
C ILE A 294 5.33 37.12 25.13
N PRO A 295 6.14 37.49 26.13
CA PRO A 295 6.04 38.78 26.81
C PRO A 295 6.19 39.95 25.83
N GLY A 296 5.19 40.82 25.72
CA GLY A 296 5.19 41.99 24.84
C GLY A 296 4.64 41.77 23.43
N GLU A 297 4.18 40.55 23.09
CA GLU A 297 3.57 40.24 21.78
C GLU A 297 2.40 41.16 21.43
N ASN A 298 1.53 41.50 22.39
CA ASN A 298 0.38 42.40 22.20
C ASN A 298 0.76 43.85 21.84
N VAL A 299 2.02 44.26 22.01
CA VAL A 299 2.53 45.57 21.65
C VAL A 299 2.88 45.63 20.16
N ILE A 300 3.29 44.47 19.59
CA ILE A 300 3.74 44.36 18.19
C ILE A 300 2.54 44.03 17.28
N ASN A 301 1.58 43.26 17.75
CA ASN A 301 0.39 42.85 16.99
C ASN A 301 -0.90 43.08 17.81
N PRO A 302 -1.36 44.32 17.97
CA PRO A 302 -2.61 44.61 18.67
C PRO A 302 -3.78 44.00 17.86
N ARG A 303 -4.51 43.09 18.49
CA ARG A 303 -5.73 42.48 17.92
C ARG A 303 -6.82 43.50 17.73
#